data_437d3ad664c4edcc03fc48f826556a96
#
_entry.id   437d3ad664c4edcc03fc48f826556a96
#
_cell.length_a   1.000
_cell.length_b   1.000
_cell.length_c   1.000
_cell.angle_alpha   90.00
_cell.angle_beta   90.00
_cell.angle_gamma   90.00
#
_symmetry.space_group_name_H-M   'P 1'
#
loop_
_entity.id
_entity.type
_entity.pdbx_description
1 polymer ?
#
loop_
_entity_poly.entity_id
_entity_poly.type
_entity_poly.pdbx_seq_one_letter_code
_entity_poly.pdbx_strand_id
1 'polypeptide(L)'
;MVLPWDKDFLSSEKELSSKTILYASEGQNVNNVSRSIVKKILGNIDSKDYLNLPLEEIASQNFIFLYPKDKSVIDIDQIRDSFKYLFLKSNSKRLLYLENIERIETRTFNTLLKFSEEADKNMIICMSTNNINIVPKTILSRFQKLKIPKPSNEIVKQHLINLGLNFDEQKNDFVLQNLTLLDEDEDKNINELFLKFDEYEAKKEISTKDKEEIRLFLDYQIHKIKFNMLKLKSINKGKLDELRDLRKQILMPHNLSLDILKSKLCLFI
;
A
#
# COMPACT_ATOMS: atom_id res chain seq x y z
N MET A 1 -6.22 -6.94 10.20
CA MET A 1 -6.17 -6.33 11.57
C MET A 1 -5.67 -4.90 11.48
N VAL A 2 -6.12 -4.00 12.37
CA VAL A 2 -5.60 -2.62 12.44
C VAL A 2 -4.37 -2.62 13.34
N LEU A 3 -3.25 -2.15 12.81
CA LEU A 3 -1.99 -2.07 13.54
C LEU A 3 -2.11 -1.08 14.72
N PRO A 4 -1.35 -1.27 15.82
CA PRO A 4 -1.51 -0.45 17.04
C PRO A 4 -1.44 1.06 16.79
N TRP A 5 -0.56 1.52 15.91
CA TRP A 5 -0.37 2.94 15.56
C TRP A 5 -1.47 3.52 14.68
N ASP A 6 -2.23 2.66 13.99
CA ASP A 6 -3.34 3.11 13.15
C ASP A 6 -4.60 3.36 13.99
N LYS A 7 -4.70 2.76 15.18
CA LYS A 7 -5.83 2.94 16.11
C LYS A 7 -5.98 4.40 16.54
N ASP A 8 -4.89 5.06 16.85
CA ASP A 8 -4.91 6.47 17.26
C ASP A 8 -5.38 7.39 16.12
N PHE A 9 -4.98 7.08 14.90
CA PHE A 9 -5.45 7.80 13.72
C PHE A 9 -6.93 7.58 13.46
N LEU A 10 -7.41 6.33 13.60
CA LEU A 10 -8.81 5.95 13.41
C LEU A 10 -9.74 6.50 14.52
N SER A 11 -9.21 6.70 15.72
CA SER A 11 -9.95 7.29 16.85
C SER A 11 -9.98 8.81 16.77
N SER A 12 -9.09 9.44 16.01
CA SER A 12 -9.11 10.88 15.83
C SER A 12 -10.37 11.28 15.05
N GLU A 13 -11.20 12.16 15.65
CA GLU A 13 -12.41 12.73 15.03
C GLU A 13 -12.04 13.75 13.93
N LYS A 14 -11.33 13.30 12.90
CA LYS A 14 -11.09 14.14 11.74
C LYS A 14 -12.34 14.15 10.89
N GLU A 15 -12.93 15.32 10.74
CA GLU A 15 -14.00 15.52 9.77
C GLU A 15 -13.48 15.23 8.37
N LEU A 16 -13.99 14.16 7.78
CA LEU A 16 -13.71 13.81 6.40
C LEU A 16 -14.61 14.65 5.50
N SER A 17 -13.99 15.34 4.54
CA SER A 17 -14.72 15.97 3.46
C SER A 17 -15.46 14.91 2.63
N SER A 18 -16.52 15.33 1.95
CA SER A 18 -17.22 14.47 0.98
C SER A 18 -16.30 13.97 -0.16
N LYS A 19 -15.13 14.57 -0.32
CA LYS A 19 -14.11 14.20 -1.32
C LYS A 19 -12.75 14.10 -0.63
N THR A 20 -12.29 12.90 -0.37
CA THR A 20 -11.06 12.67 0.41
C THR A 20 -10.14 11.68 -0.30
N ILE A 21 -8.84 11.98 -0.31
CA ILE A 21 -7.77 11.07 -0.68
C ILE A 21 -6.97 10.73 0.58
N LEU A 22 -6.99 9.46 0.95
CA LEU A 22 -6.15 8.88 1.98
C LEU A 22 -4.82 8.45 1.32
N TYR A 23 -3.70 8.85 1.90
CA TYR A 23 -2.41 8.43 1.37
C TYR A 23 -1.42 8.15 2.49
N ALA A 24 -0.52 7.22 2.22
CA ALA A 24 0.54 6.85 3.14
C ALA A 24 1.92 7.14 2.54
N SER A 25 2.95 7.07 3.37
CA SER A 25 4.33 7.09 2.91
C SER A 25 4.71 5.74 2.30
N GLU A 26 5.72 5.72 1.44
CA GLU A 26 6.27 4.46 0.92
C GLU A 26 6.60 3.49 2.07
N GLY A 27 6.29 2.21 1.88
CA GLY A 27 6.48 1.17 2.88
C GLY A 27 5.36 1.01 3.91
N GLN A 28 4.31 1.86 3.87
CA GLN A 28 3.09 1.70 4.66
C GLN A 28 1.96 1.17 3.78
N ASN A 29 1.06 0.37 4.36
CA ASN A 29 -0.17 -0.02 3.69
C ASN A 29 -1.28 0.98 4.02
N VAL A 30 -1.68 1.77 3.02
CA VAL A 30 -2.81 2.70 3.16
C VAL A 30 -4.14 1.96 3.30
N ASN A 31 -4.25 0.75 2.74
CA ASN A 31 -5.54 0.07 2.58
C ASN A 31 -6.17 -0.33 3.90
N ASN A 32 -5.40 -0.85 4.86
CA ASN A 32 -5.93 -1.26 6.16
C ASN A 32 -6.64 -0.11 6.89
N VAL A 33 -6.03 1.05 6.90
CA VAL A 33 -6.60 2.25 7.53
C VAL A 33 -7.77 2.80 6.72
N SER A 34 -7.63 2.91 5.39
CA SER A 34 -8.68 3.46 4.53
C SER A 34 -9.92 2.56 4.51
N ARG A 35 -9.76 1.24 4.47
CA ARG A 35 -10.86 0.28 4.57
C ARG A 35 -11.61 0.40 5.89
N SER A 36 -10.90 0.58 7.00
CA SER A 36 -11.51 0.79 8.32
C SER A 36 -12.31 2.10 8.39
N ILE A 37 -11.78 3.18 7.80
CA ILE A 37 -12.49 4.46 7.68
C ILE A 37 -13.75 4.32 6.83
N VAL A 38 -13.65 3.67 5.68
CA VAL A 38 -14.75 3.44 4.75
C VAL A 38 -15.86 2.63 5.41
N LYS A 39 -15.53 1.55 6.12
CA LYS A 39 -16.51 0.76 6.89
C LYS A 39 -17.23 1.59 7.94
N LYS A 40 -16.52 2.46 8.66
CA LYS A 40 -17.10 3.37 9.65
C LYS A 40 -18.07 4.38 9.00
N ILE A 41 -17.68 4.99 7.87
CA ILE A 41 -18.54 5.91 7.12
C ILE A 41 -19.81 5.19 6.64
N LEU A 42 -19.64 4.02 6.03
CA LEU A 42 -20.74 3.22 5.50
C LEU A 42 -21.68 2.75 6.62
N GLY A 43 -21.12 2.34 7.76
CA GLY A 43 -21.89 1.99 8.95
C GLY A 43 -22.79 3.12 9.43
N ASN A 44 -22.29 4.37 9.40
CA ASN A 44 -23.07 5.55 9.74
C ASN A 44 -24.18 5.85 8.68
N ILE A 45 -23.92 5.54 7.40
CA ILE A 45 -24.90 5.74 6.32
C ILE A 45 -26.05 4.73 6.46
N ASP A 46 -25.71 3.47 6.66
CA ASP A 46 -26.67 2.35 6.64
C ASP A 46 -27.23 2.01 8.04
N SER A 47 -26.71 2.64 9.10
CA SER A 47 -27.00 2.30 10.51
C SER A 47 -26.72 0.81 10.81
N LYS A 48 -25.59 0.30 10.30
CA LYS A 48 -25.15 -1.09 10.45
C LYS A 48 -23.68 -1.16 10.85
N ASP A 49 -23.27 -2.26 11.47
CA ASP A 49 -21.86 -2.53 11.76
C ASP A 49 -21.24 -3.40 10.64
N TYR A 50 -20.20 -2.86 9.99
CA TYR A 50 -19.46 -3.52 8.92
C TYR A 50 -18.01 -3.81 9.30
N LEU A 51 -17.58 -3.55 10.54
CA LEU A 51 -16.18 -3.61 10.92
C LEU A 51 -15.55 -4.99 10.72
N ASN A 52 -16.32 -6.05 10.94
CA ASN A 52 -15.85 -7.44 10.85
C ASN A 52 -16.06 -8.09 9.47
N LEU A 53 -16.63 -7.36 8.50
CA LEU A 53 -16.86 -7.89 7.16
C LEU A 53 -15.79 -7.41 6.19
N PRO A 54 -15.28 -8.26 5.27
CA PRO A 54 -14.49 -7.79 4.13
C PRO A 54 -15.29 -6.77 3.30
N LEU A 55 -14.63 -5.73 2.76
CA LEU A 55 -15.34 -4.73 1.92
C LEU A 55 -15.95 -5.34 0.68
N GLU A 56 -15.32 -6.37 0.15
CA GLU A 56 -15.74 -7.14 -1.03
C GLU A 56 -17.07 -7.87 -0.83
N GLU A 57 -17.42 -8.19 0.41
CA GLU A 57 -18.63 -8.93 0.78
C GLU A 57 -19.78 -8.01 1.25
N ILE A 58 -19.51 -6.70 1.36
CA ILE A 58 -20.53 -5.76 1.81
C ILE A 58 -21.55 -5.50 0.70
N ALA A 59 -22.76 -6.00 0.87
CA ALA A 59 -23.91 -5.71 0.01
C ALA A 59 -24.69 -4.52 0.55
N SER A 60 -24.46 -3.31 0.01
CA SER A 60 -25.20 -2.10 0.33
C SER A 60 -25.59 -1.35 -0.93
N GLN A 61 -26.82 -0.85 -0.99
CA GLN A 61 -27.28 0.01 -2.07
C GLN A 61 -26.62 1.40 -2.06
N ASN A 62 -25.98 1.76 -0.94
CA ASN A 62 -25.35 3.05 -0.75
C ASN A 62 -23.84 2.99 -0.94
N PHE A 63 -23.28 1.84 -1.37
CA PHE A 63 -21.85 1.63 -1.44
C PHE A 63 -21.41 1.05 -2.78
N ILE A 64 -20.35 1.64 -3.33
CA ILE A 64 -19.61 1.08 -4.45
C ILE A 64 -18.13 1.02 -4.07
N PHE A 65 -17.56 -0.16 -4.23
CA PHE A 65 -16.15 -0.42 -4.01
C PHE A 65 -15.46 -0.82 -5.31
N LEU A 66 -14.50 -0.01 -5.73
CA LEU A 66 -13.66 -0.26 -6.89
C LEU A 66 -12.22 -0.48 -6.44
N TYR A 67 -11.69 -1.62 -6.77
CA TYR A 67 -10.31 -2.01 -6.47
C TYR A 67 -9.73 -2.84 -7.62
N PRO A 68 -8.39 -2.83 -7.80
CA PRO A 68 -7.77 -3.64 -8.84
C PRO A 68 -7.82 -5.11 -8.45
N LYS A 69 -8.52 -5.95 -9.25
CA LYS A 69 -8.55 -7.40 -9.07
C LYS A 69 -7.30 -8.01 -9.71
N ASP A 70 -6.68 -8.98 -9.06
CA ASP A 70 -5.59 -9.81 -9.60
C ASP A 70 -4.46 -9.01 -10.28
N LYS A 71 -4.00 -7.93 -9.68
CA LYS A 71 -2.99 -7.02 -10.25
C LYS A 71 -3.43 -6.28 -11.51
N SER A 72 -4.70 -6.31 -11.85
CA SER A 72 -5.28 -5.56 -12.98
C SER A 72 -5.34 -4.06 -12.70
N VAL A 73 -5.70 -3.31 -13.72
CA VAL A 73 -5.93 -1.86 -13.64
C VAL A 73 -7.42 -1.63 -13.46
N ILE A 74 -7.82 -0.62 -12.69
CA ILE A 74 -9.22 -0.19 -12.63
C ILE A 74 -9.56 0.46 -13.97
N ASP A 75 -10.47 -0.14 -14.68
CA ASP A 75 -10.89 0.23 -16.02
C ASP A 75 -11.85 1.43 -15.99
N ILE A 76 -11.83 2.21 -17.07
CA ILE A 76 -12.72 3.37 -17.25
C ILE A 76 -14.20 2.97 -17.29
N ASP A 77 -14.54 1.79 -17.83
CA ASP A 77 -15.92 1.35 -17.93
C ASP A 77 -16.48 0.93 -16.57
N GLN A 78 -15.67 0.31 -15.70
CA GLN A 78 -16.04 0.05 -14.31
C GLN A 78 -16.41 1.33 -13.57
N ILE A 79 -15.65 2.40 -13.78
CA ILE A 79 -15.90 3.71 -13.18
C ILE A 79 -17.17 4.33 -13.77
N ARG A 80 -17.39 4.28 -15.08
CA ARG A 80 -18.61 4.81 -15.73
C ARG A 80 -19.88 4.10 -15.29
N ASP A 81 -19.84 2.79 -15.15
CA ASP A 81 -21.01 2.01 -14.70
C ASP A 81 -21.33 2.30 -13.25
N SER A 82 -20.32 2.45 -12.42
CA SER A 82 -20.47 2.91 -11.03
C SER A 82 -21.15 4.28 -10.96
N PHE A 83 -20.80 5.18 -11.87
CA PHE A 83 -21.39 6.51 -11.94
C PHE A 83 -22.86 6.48 -12.31
N LYS A 84 -23.26 5.70 -13.31
CA LYS A 84 -24.68 5.53 -13.68
C LYS A 84 -25.51 5.15 -12.46
N TYR A 85 -25.00 4.22 -11.65
CA TYR A 85 -25.66 3.78 -10.43
C TYR A 85 -25.72 4.88 -9.37
N LEU A 86 -24.63 5.60 -9.16
CA LEU A 86 -24.54 6.63 -8.13
C LEU A 86 -25.34 7.90 -8.46
N PHE A 87 -25.58 8.19 -9.73
CA PHE A 87 -26.43 9.32 -10.17
C PHE A 87 -27.93 9.05 -10.12
N LEU A 88 -28.35 7.82 -9.83
CA LEU A 88 -29.78 7.58 -9.55
C LEU A 88 -30.20 8.44 -8.36
N LYS A 89 -31.24 9.25 -8.52
CA LYS A 89 -31.74 10.16 -7.48
C LYS A 89 -32.06 9.38 -6.22
N SER A 90 -31.38 9.73 -5.13
CA SER A 90 -31.63 9.16 -3.81
C SER A 90 -31.47 10.26 -2.76
N ASN A 91 -32.33 10.20 -1.74
CA ASN A 91 -32.23 11.09 -0.59
C ASN A 91 -31.20 10.61 0.44
N SER A 92 -30.65 9.41 0.30
CA SER A 92 -29.64 8.84 1.18
C SER A 92 -28.23 9.23 0.73
N LYS A 93 -27.33 9.33 1.69
CA LYS A 93 -25.88 9.46 1.40
C LYS A 93 -25.37 8.20 0.71
N ARG A 94 -24.43 8.36 -0.21
CA ARG A 94 -23.79 7.28 -0.94
C ARG A 94 -22.29 7.41 -0.90
N LEU A 95 -21.59 6.29 -0.84
CA LEU A 95 -20.16 6.20 -0.72
C LEU A 95 -19.56 5.48 -1.93
N LEU A 96 -18.66 6.15 -2.62
CA LEU A 96 -17.76 5.54 -3.60
C LEU A 96 -16.36 5.43 -2.97
N TYR A 97 -15.82 4.23 -2.93
CA TYR A 97 -14.44 4.01 -2.53
C TYR A 97 -13.63 3.44 -3.68
N LEU A 98 -12.53 4.12 -4.01
CA LEU A 98 -11.54 3.67 -5.00
C LEU A 98 -10.23 3.36 -4.27
N GLU A 99 -9.86 2.09 -4.28
CA GLU A 99 -8.64 1.61 -3.63
C GLU A 99 -7.49 1.53 -4.64
N ASN A 100 -6.27 1.88 -4.19
CA ASN A 100 -5.05 1.82 -5.01
C ASN A 100 -5.17 2.59 -6.33
N ILE A 101 -5.52 3.89 -6.24
CA ILE A 101 -5.72 4.73 -7.44
C ILE A 101 -4.45 4.90 -8.28
N GLU A 102 -3.28 4.52 -7.79
CA GLU A 102 -2.06 4.36 -8.59
C GLU A 102 -2.20 3.33 -9.71
N ARG A 103 -3.19 2.45 -9.64
CA ARG A 103 -3.53 1.46 -10.67
C ARG A 103 -4.70 1.89 -11.55
N ILE A 104 -5.03 3.16 -11.57
CA ILE A 104 -6.00 3.74 -12.50
C ILE A 104 -5.26 4.22 -13.74
N GLU A 105 -5.80 3.94 -14.92
CA GLU A 105 -5.26 4.50 -16.16
C GLU A 105 -5.37 6.03 -16.17
N THR A 106 -4.35 6.71 -16.68
CA THR A 106 -4.29 8.18 -16.69
C THR A 106 -5.51 8.84 -17.34
N ARG A 107 -6.04 8.25 -18.43
CA ARG A 107 -7.26 8.74 -19.11
C ARG A 107 -8.50 8.70 -18.20
N THR A 108 -8.56 7.76 -17.28
CA THR A 108 -9.67 7.55 -16.37
C THR A 108 -9.78 8.67 -15.32
N PHE A 109 -8.68 9.31 -14.95
CA PHE A 109 -8.71 10.47 -14.05
C PHE A 109 -9.56 11.63 -14.58
N ASN A 110 -9.64 11.82 -15.92
CA ASN A 110 -10.50 12.85 -16.51
C ASN A 110 -11.99 12.53 -16.27
N THR A 111 -12.36 11.26 -16.30
CA THR A 111 -13.73 10.82 -15.98
C THR A 111 -14.04 11.04 -14.50
N LEU A 112 -13.09 10.72 -13.61
CA LEU A 112 -13.21 11.01 -12.16
C LEU A 112 -13.34 12.51 -11.87
N LEU A 113 -12.64 13.36 -12.61
CA LEU A 113 -12.77 14.81 -12.48
C LEU A 113 -14.21 15.28 -12.75
N LYS A 114 -14.76 14.93 -13.92
CA LYS A 114 -16.14 15.27 -14.28
C LYS A 114 -17.11 14.80 -13.20
N PHE A 115 -16.99 13.54 -12.79
CA PHE A 115 -17.81 12.97 -11.76
C PHE A 115 -17.69 13.73 -10.42
N SER A 116 -16.48 14.07 -10.02
CA SER A 116 -16.30 14.83 -8.78
C SER A 116 -16.91 16.24 -8.82
N GLU A 117 -17.05 16.83 -10.01
CA GLU A 117 -17.70 18.13 -10.21
C GLU A 117 -19.23 18.01 -10.19
N GLU A 118 -19.78 16.94 -10.75
CA GLU A 118 -21.21 16.66 -10.82
C GLU A 118 -21.78 16.03 -9.55
N ALA A 119 -20.92 15.50 -8.67
CA ALA A 119 -21.31 14.86 -7.42
C ALA A 119 -22.06 15.83 -6.49
N ASP A 120 -23.26 15.43 -6.08
CA ASP A 120 -24.11 16.17 -5.16
C ASP A 120 -23.62 16.09 -3.70
N LYS A 121 -24.30 16.80 -2.78
CA LYS A 121 -23.95 16.86 -1.36
C LYS A 121 -24.08 15.51 -0.64
N ASN A 122 -24.85 14.58 -1.20
CA ASN A 122 -25.08 13.26 -0.63
C ASN A 122 -24.03 12.23 -1.10
N MET A 123 -23.14 12.63 -2.03
CA MET A 123 -22.09 11.76 -2.55
C MET A 123 -20.79 11.94 -1.75
N ILE A 124 -20.29 10.84 -1.20
CA ILE A 124 -18.98 10.78 -0.56
C ILE A 124 -18.07 9.98 -1.49
N ILE A 125 -16.93 10.56 -1.83
CA ILE A 125 -15.89 9.93 -2.65
C ILE A 125 -14.63 9.80 -1.81
N CYS A 126 -14.26 8.58 -1.51
CA CYS A 126 -13.03 8.25 -0.81
C CYS A 126 -12.07 7.52 -1.76
N MET A 127 -10.82 7.90 -1.75
CA MET A 127 -9.77 7.27 -2.55
C MET A 127 -8.58 6.93 -1.68
N SER A 128 -7.85 5.85 -2.00
CA SER A 128 -6.59 5.54 -1.32
C SER A 128 -5.44 5.35 -2.30
N THR A 129 -4.23 5.75 -1.89
CA THR A 129 -3.01 5.56 -2.68
C THR A 129 -1.75 5.49 -1.79
N ASN A 130 -0.82 4.64 -2.16
CA ASN A 130 0.53 4.62 -1.58
C ASN A 130 1.48 5.60 -2.28
N ASN A 131 1.05 6.22 -3.40
CA ASN A 131 1.87 7.18 -4.14
C ASN A 131 1.06 8.39 -4.59
N ILE A 132 0.97 9.40 -3.73
CA ILE A 132 0.23 10.64 -4.02
C ILE A 132 0.79 11.41 -5.23
N ASN A 133 2.06 11.21 -5.59
CA ASN A 133 2.72 11.96 -6.66
C ASN A 133 2.25 11.60 -8.07
N ILE A 134 1.66 10.41 -8.26
CA ILE A 134 1.10 9.99 -9.56
C ILE A 134 -0.30 10.57 -9.80
N VAL A 135 -0.96 11.07 -8.74
CA VAL A 135 -2.31 11.63 -8.83
C VAL A 135 -2.25 13.00 -9.51
N PRO A 136 -3.02 13.23 -10.58
CA PRO A 136 -3.03 14.52 -11.26
C PRO A 136 -3.34 15.70 -10.33
N LYS A 137 -2.64 16.82 -10.52
CA LYS A 137 -2.85 18.03 -9.71
C LYS A 137 -4.29 18.53 -9.76
N THR A 138 -4.98 18.31 -10.88
CA THR A 138 -6.40 18.63 -11.07
C THR A 138 -7.32 17.87 -10.14
N ILE A 139 -7.01 16.60 -9.82
CA ILE A 139 -7.70 15.81 -8.79
C ILE A 139 -7.30 16.32 -7.40
N LEU A 140 -5.99 16.49 -7.16
CA LEU A 140 -5.49 16.92 -5.84
C LEU A 140 -6.03 18.28 -5.39
N SER A 141 -6.41 19.16 -6.32
CA SER A 141 -6.98 20.48 -6.00
C SER A 141 -8.44 20.41 -5.54
N ARG A 142 -9.15 19.32 -5.82
CA ARG A 142 -10.58 19.14 -5.53
C ARG A 142 -10.86 18.22 -4.35
N PHE A 143 -9.84 17.52 -3.89
CA PHE A 143 -9.95 16.54 -2.81
C PHE A 143 -9.16 16.97 -1.59
N GLN A 144 -9.76 16.76 -0.41
CA GLN A 144 -9.02 16.83 0.85
C GLN A 144 -7.96 15.74 0.86
N LYS A 145 -6.71 16.10 1.14
CA LYS A 145 -5.60 15.15 1.26
C LYS A 145 -5.40 14.82 2.73
N LEU A 146 -5.56 13.56 3.08
CA LEU A 146 -5.38 13.09 4.45
C LEU A 146 -4.23 12.08 4.49
N LYS A 147 -3.11 12.52 5.07
CA LYS A 147 -1.94 11.67 5.23
C LYS A 147 -2.08 10.77 6.46
N ILE A 148 -1.90 9.47 6.26
CA ILE A 148 -1.76 8.52 7.36
C ILE A 148 -0.35 8.71 7.96
N PRO A 149 -0.22 8.99 9.26
CA PRO A 149 1.08 9.22 9.88
C PRO A 149 1.92 7.94 9.89
N LYS A 150 3.23 8.10 9.69
CA LYS A 150 4.18 7.00 9.90
C LYS A 150 4.38 6.79 11.40
N PRO A 151 4.35 5.54 11.91
CA PRO A 151 4.64 5.28 13.30
C PRO A 151 6.06 5.65 13.69
N SER A 152 6.31 5.95 14.96
CA SER A 152 7.67 6.14 15.45
C SER A 152 8.43 4.81 15.50
N ASN A 153 9.76 4.90 15.45
CA ASN A 153 10.62 3.72 15.51
C ASN A 153 10.41 2.92 16.80
N GLU A 154 10.14 3.62 17.91
CA GLU A 154 9.93 3.03 19.23
C GLU A 154 8.66 2.20 19.27
N ILE A 155 7.57 2.71 18.70
CA ILE A 155 6.28 2.02 18.65
C ILE A 155 6.39 0.73 17.84
N VAL A 156 7.05 0.77 16.68
CA VAL A 156 7.22 -0.41 15.83
C VAL A 156 8.14 -1.44 16.51
N LYS A 157 9.26 -1.01 17.10
CA LYS A 157 10.14 -1.90 17.87
C LYS A 157 9.39 -2.59 19.01
N GLN A 158 8.60 -1.84 19.78
CA GLN A 158 7.81 -2.43 20.87
C GLN A 158 6.78 -3.43 20.34
N HIS A 159 6.17 -3.15 19.18
CA HIS A 159 5.25 -4.09 18.56
C HIS A 159 5.95 -5.39 18.13
N LEU A 160 7.12 -5.29 17.50
CA LEU A 160 7.93 -6.46 17.13
C LEU A 160 8.29 -7.32 18.36
N ILE A 161 8.72 -6.67 19.44
CA ILE A 161 9.02 -7.36 20.72
C ILE A 161 7.77 -8.09 21.25
N ASN A 162 6.60 -7.44 21.21
CA ASN A 162 5.34 -8.03 21.65
C ASN A 162 4.91 -9.25 20.80
N LEU A 163 5.33 -9.29 19.54
CA LEU A 163 5.16 -10.44 18.64
C LEU A 163 6.23 -11.53 18.86
N GLY A 164 7.15 -11.35 19.81
CA GLY A 164 8.27 -12.28 20.06
C GLY A 164 9.38 -12.18 19.00
N LEU A 165 9.38 -11.11 18.18
CA LEU A 165 10.36 -10.87 17.12
C LEU A 165 11.48 -9.99 17.65
N ASN A 166 12.68 -10.58 17.78
CA ASN A 166 13.87 -9.84 18.25
C ASN A 166 14.92 -9.82 17.14
N PHE A 167 14.85 -8.79 16.32
CA PHE A 167 15.78 -8.58 15.21
C PHE A 167 16.93 -7.64 15.59
N ASP A 168 18.05 -7.76 14.89
CA ASP A 168 19.13 -6.77 14.96
C ASP A 168 18.66 -5.40 14.45
N GLU A 169 19.48 -4.38 14.66
CA GLU A 169 19.14 -3.00 14.30
C GLU A 169 18.91 -2.83 12.80
N GLN A 170 19.61 -3.58 11.95
CA GLN A 170 19.51 -3.52 10.51
C GLN A 170 18.18 -4.12 10.01
N LYS A 171 17.80 -5.29 10.52
CA LYS A 171 16.51 -5.94 10.22
C LYS A 171 15.34 -5.09 10.75
N ASN A 172 15.46 -4.55 11.97
CA ASN A 172 14.47 -3.64 12.53
C ASN A 172 14.28 -2.39 11.65
N ASP A 173 15.36 -1.76 11.18
CA ASP A 173 15.26 -0.58 10.31
C ASP A 173 14.66 -0.93 8.94
N PHE A 174 14.94 -2.12 8.40
CA PHE A 174 14.30 -2.61 7.18
C PHE A 174 12.78 -2.79 7.35
N VAL A 175 12.33 -3.39 8.45
CA VAL A 175 10.89 -3.52 8.75
C VAL A 175 10.24 -2.16 8.91
N LEU A 176 10.90 -1.21 9.55
CA LEU A 176 10.43 0.17 9.70
C LEU A 176 10.20 0.89 8.36
N GLN A 177 10.97 0.53 7.34
CA GLN A 177 10.81 1.08 5.99
C GLN A 177 9.81 0.29 5.16
N ASN A 178 9.42 -0.91 5.59
CA ASN A 178 8.53 -1.83 4.89
C ASN A 178 7.46 -2.36 5.85
N LEU A 179 6.65 -1.46 6.41
CA LEU A 179 5.62 -1.81 7.40
C LEU A 179 4.53 -2.74 6.84
N THR A 180 4.40 -2.84 5.52
CA THR A 180 3.56 -3.82 4.83
C THR A 180 3.93 -5.27 5.17
N LEU A 181 5.16 -5.52 5.63
CA LEU A 181 5.57 -6.84 6.10
C LEU A 181 4.89 -7.26 7.42
N LEU A 182 4.25 -6.32 8.12
CA LEU A 182 3.51 -6.56 9.37
C LEU A 182 2.01 -6.75 9.15
N ASP A 183 1.53 -6.68 7.91
CA ASP A 183 0.12 -6.89 7.58
C ASP A 183 -0.22 -8.38 7.69
N GLU A 184 -1.24 -8.69 8.48
CA GLU A 184 -1.67 -10.07 8.75
C GLU A 184 -2.29 -10.80 7.55
N ASP A 185 -2.72 -10.06 6.52
CA ASP A 185 -3.31 -10.64 5.31
C ASP A 185 -2.27 -11.28 4.38
N GLU A 186 -1.00 -11.07 4.64
CA GLU A 186 0.06 -11.81 4.00
C GLU A 186 0.55 -12.89 4.98
N ASP A 187 0.35 -14.17 4.66
CA ASP A 187 0.87 -15.37 5.36
C ASP A 187 2.42 -15.40 5.49
N LYS A 188 3.07 -14.26 5.37
CA LYS A 188 4.51 -14.12 5.46
C LYS A 188 4.92 -13.93 6.90
N ASN A 189 5.26 -15.03 7.53
CA ASN A 189 6.00 -14.99 8.79
C ASN A 189 7.32 -14.24 8.55
N ILE A 190 7.40 -12.98 9.03
CA ILE A 190 8.62 -12.15 8.91
C ILE A 190 9.87 -12.89 9.39
N ASN A 191 9.72 -13.70 10.42
CA ASN A 191 10.83 -14.49 10.95
C ASN A 191 11.32 -15.52 9.93
N GLU A 192 10.40 -16.24 9.27
CA GLU A 192 10.73 -17.15 8.17
C GLU A 192 11.37 -16.43 6.98
N LEU A 193 10.89 -15.25 6.66
CA LEU A 193 11.44 -14.43 5.58
C LEU A 193 12.91 -14.09 5.85
N PHE A 194 13.22 -13.62 7.06
CA PHE A 194 14.62 -13.30 7.41
C PHE A 194 15.50 -14.54 7.56
N LEU A 195 14.97 -15.67 8.02
CA LEU A 195 15.71 -16.94 8.00
C LEU A 195 16.10 -17.36 6.59
N LYS A 196 15.18 -17.25 5.63
CA LYS A 196 15.49 -17.48 4.21
C LYS A 196 16.53 -16.51 3.67
N PHE A 197 16.46 -15.24 4.03
CA PHE A 197 17.43 -14.23 3.61
C PHE A 197 18.84 -14.55 4.15
N ASP A 198 18.93 -14.93 5.42
CA ASP A 198 20.20 -15.38 6.02
C ASP A 198 20.73 -16.67 5.34
N GLU A 199 19.82 -17.60 4.96
CA GLU A 199 20.18 -18.82 4.21
C GLU A 199 20.69 -18.49 2.81
N TYR A 200 20.06 -17.57 2.07
CA TYR A 200 20.53 -17.13 0.74
C TYR A 200 21.91 -16.50 0.83
N GLU A 201 22.18 -15.70 1.85
CA GLU A 201 23.50 -15.11 2.09
C GLU A 201 24.54 -16.19 2.41
N ALA A 202 24.21 -17.15 3.26
CA ALA A 202 25.14 -18.21 3.66
C ALA A 202 25.52 -19.15 2.52
N LYS A 203 24.52 -19.53 1.70
CA LYS A 203 24.70 -20.45 0.58
C LYS A 203 25.17 -19.77 -0.71
N LYS A 204 25.06 -18.43 -0.78
CA LYS A 204 25.23 -17.64 -2.02
C LYS A 204 24.34 -18.14 -3.17
N GLU A 205 23.15 -18.61 -2.83
CA GLU A 205 22.20 -19.18 -3.76
C GLU A 205 20.76 -18.79 -3.37
N ILE A 206 19.96 -18.42 -4.37
CA ILE A 206 18.55 -18.08 -4.20
C ILE A 206 17.69 -19.23 -4.71
N SER A 207 17.14 -20.02 -3.80
CA SER A 207 16.36 -21.21 -4.12
C SER A 207 14.90 -20.94 -4.51
N THR A 208 14.34 -19.80 -4.11
CA THR A 208 12.92 -19.49 -4.36
C THR A 208 12.60 -19.25 -5.83
N LYS A 209 11.37 -19.55 -6.26
CA LYS A 209 10.80 -19.19 -7.57
C LYS A 209 9.82 -18.00 -7.47
N ASP A 210 9.55 -17.52 -6.26
CA ASP A 210 8.67 -16.39 -6.02
C ASP A 210 9.39 -15.07 -6.35
N LYS A 211 8.86 -14.35 -7.34
CA LYS A 211 9.41 -13.05 -7.78
C LYS A 211 9.31 -11.98 -6.69
N GLU A 212 8.28 -12.04 -5.88
CA GLU A 212 8.06 -11.08 -4.80
C GLU A 212 9.09 -11.29 -3.68
N GLU A 213 9.38 -12.54 -3.33
CA GLU A 213 10.41 -12.87 -2.36
C GLU A 213 11.81 -12.44 -2.85
N ILE A 214 12.11 -12.64 -4.14
CA ILE A 214 13.36 -12.17 -4.76
C ILE A 214 13.44 -10.65 -4.72
N ARG A 215 12.35 -9.95 -4.99
CA ARG A 215 12.26 -8.48 -4.91
C ARG A 215 12.52 -7.98 -3.49
N LEU A 216 11.88 -8.59 -2.50
CA LEU A 216 12.07 -8.24 -1.09
C LEU A 216 13.51 -8.50 -0.63
N PHE A 217 14.12 -9.61 -1.06
CA PHE A 217 15.52 -9.89 -0.77
C PHE A 217 16.45 -8.85 -1.39
N LEU A 218 16.19 -8.43 -2.64
CA LEU A 218 16.95 -7.36 -3.29
C LEU A 218 16.77 -6.01 -2.57
N ASP A 219 15.55 -5.68 -2.16
CA ASP A 219 15.27 -4.48 -1.38
C ASP A 219 16.01 -4.52 -0.02
N TYR A 220 16.09 -5.70 0.60
CA TYR A 220 16.87 -5.91 1.83
C TYR A 220 18.39 -5.71 1.58
N GLN A 221 18.96 -6.23 0.49
CA GLN A 221 20.37 -6.03 0.14
C GLN A 221 20.67 -4.54 -0.13
N ILE A 222 19.81 -3.84 -0.84
CA ILE A 222 19.93 -2.40 -1.07
C ILE A 222 19.90 -1.65 0.28
N HIS A 223 18.98 -2.02 1.16
CA HIS A 223 18.86 -1.43 2.49
C HIS A 223 20.12 -1.67 3.33
N LYS A 224 20.63 -2.89 3.36
CA LYS A 224 21.84 -3.30 4.08
C LYS A 224 23.05 -2.46 3.68
N ILE A 225 23.22 -2.23 2.38
CA ILE A 225 24.32 -1.37 1.89
C ILE A 225 24.13 0.08 2.34
N LYS A 226 22.93 0.63 2.20
CA LYS A 226 22.63 2.01 2.64
C LYS A 226 22.85 2.18 4.15
N PHE A 227 22.38 1.23 4.95
CA PHE A 227 22.53 1.25 6.40
C PHE A 227 24.00 1.24 6.81
N ASN A 228 24.80 0.38 6.18
CA ASN A 228 26.26 0.31 6.42
C ASN A 228 26.99 1.57 5.94
N MET A 229 26.58 2.16 4.82
CA MET A 229 27.14 3.43 4.34
C MET A 229 26.90 4.56 5.33
N LEU A 230 25.72 4.63 5.92
CA LEU A 230 25.39 5.65 6.93
C LEU A 230 26.17 5.46 8.24
N LYS A 231 26.31 4.21 8.71
CA LYS A 231 27.02 3.90 9.96
C LYS A 231 28.54 3.94 9.84
N LEU A 232 29.08 3.37 8.78
CA LEU A 232 30.53 3.15 8.63
C LEU A 232 31.22 4.22 7.78
N LYS A 233 30.46 5.21 7.25
CA LYS A 233 30.95 6.20 6.28
C LYS A 233 31.70 5.56 5.08
N SER A 234 31.45 4.28 4.80
CA SER A 234 32.05 3.55 3.70
C SER A 234 31.26 3.78 2.42
N ILE A 235 31.92 4.20 1.34
CA ILE A 235 31.26 4.51 0.07
C ILE A 235 31.31 3.26 -0.83
N ASN A 236 30.21 2.52 -0.90
CA ASN A 236 30.05 1.42 -1.87
C ASN A 236 28.98 1.80 -2.92
N LYS A 237 29.16 2.99 -3.52
CA LYS A 237 28.18 3.62 -4.41
C LYS A 237 27.94 2.78 -5.68
N GLY A 238 28.98 2.20 -6.27
CA GLY A 238 28.85 1.37 -7.46
C GLY A 238 27.95 0.15 -7.24
N LYS A 239 28.19 -0.61 -6.16
CA LYS A 239 27.37 -1.77 -5.79
C LYS A 239 25.88 -1.38 -5.56
N LEU A 240 25.64 -0.21 -4.95
CA LEU A 240 24.28 0.29 -4.71
C LEU A 240 23.56 0.65 -6.02
N ASP A 241 24.26 1.29 -6.95
CA ASP A 241 23.65 1.70 -8.23
C ASP A 241 23.32 0.50 -9.10
N GLU A 242 24.19 -0.53 -9.14
CA GLU A 242 23.93 -1.79 -9.84
C GLU A 242 22.71 -2.54 -9.29
N LEU A 243 22.56 -2.61 -7.96
CA LEU A 243 21.38 -3.23 -7.33
C LEU A 243 20.10 -2.44 -7.61
N ARG A 244 20.15 -1.12 -7.64
CA ARG A 244 19.01 -0.27 -8.01
C ARG A 244 18.58 -0.48 -9.45
N ASP A 245 19.54 -0.66 -10.36
CA ASP A 245 19.22 -0.95 -11.76
C ASP A 245 18.64 -2.36 -11.93
N LEU A 246 19.11 -3.33 -11.17
CA LEU A 246 18.49 -4.65 -11.09
C LEU A 246 17.04 -4.57 -10.60
N ARG A 247 16.80 -3.76 -9.56
CA ARG A 247 15.44 -3.51 -9.04
C ARG A 247 14.51 -2.93 -10.09
N LYS A 248 14.96 -1.96 -10.88
CA LYS A 248 14.18 -1.40 -12.00
C LYS A 248 13.83 -2.48 -13.03
N GLN A 249 14.78 -3.35 -13.36
CA GLN A 249 14.56 -4.44 -14.32
C GLN A 249 13.52 -5.46 -13.85
N ILE A 250 13.45 -5.75 -12.53
CA ILE A 250 12.41 -6.63 -11.95
C ILE A 250 11.01 -6.04 -12.10
N LEU A 251 10.90 -4.71 -11.99
CA LEU A 251 9.63 -4.00 -12.04
C LEU A 251 9.10 -3.78 -13.47
N MET A 252 9.92 -4.01 -14.50
CA MET A 252 9.51 -3.82 -15.90
C MET A 252 8.74 -5.05 -16.44
N PRO A 253 7.71 -4.84 -17.28
CA PRO A 253 6.89 -5.94 -17.82
C PRO A 253 7.63 -6.89 -18.80
N HIS A 254 8.75 -6.47 -19.38
CA HIS A 254 9.57 -7.28 -20.28
C HIS A 254 10.78 -7.85 -19.53
N ASN A 255 10.60 -8.97 -18.90
CA ASN A 255 11.46 -9.48 -17.84
C ASN A 255 12.69 -10.25 -18.31
N LEU A 256 13.82 -9.98 -17.68
CA LEU A 256 14.89 -10.95 -17.48
C LEU A 256 14.31 -12.26 -16.93
N SER A 257 14.80 -13.41 -17.42
CA SER A 257 14.43 -14.68 -16.80
C SER A 257 14.81 -14.68 -15.33
N LEU A 258 14.01 -15.39 -14.52
CA LEU A 258 14.25 -15.54 -13.08
C LEU A 258 15.67 -16.02 -12.77
N ASP A 259 16.22 -16.90 -13.60
CA ASP A 259 17.55 -17.47 -13.42
C ASP A 259 18.66 -16.43 -13.62
N ILE A 260 18.49 -15.52 -14.60
CA ILE A 260 19.43 -14.43 -14.81
C ILE A 260 19.38 -13.43 -13.64
N LEU A 261 18.20 -13.14 -13.11
CA LEU A 261 18.03 -12.26 -11.94
C LEU A 261 18.72 -12.85 -10.70
N LYS A 262 18.49 -14.14 -10.44
CA LYS A 262 19.13 -14.85 -9.33
C LYS A 262 20.65 -14.86 -9.47
N SER A 263 21.16 -15.22 -10.64
CA SER A 263 22.60 -15.26 -10.91
C SER A 263 23.25 -13.88 -10.69
N LYS A 264 22.64 -12.82 -11.19
CA LYS A 264 23.12 -11.46 -10.96
C LYS A 264 23.07 -11.07 -9.49
N LEU A 265 21.99 -11.41 -8.78
CA LEU A 265 21.85 -11.07 -7.37
C LEU A 265 22.83 -11.83 -6.49
N CYS A 266 23.16 -13.10 -6.83
CA CYS A 266 24.16 -13.89 -6.13
C CYS A 266 25.58 -13.30 -6.22
N LEU A 267 25.89 -12.45 -7.22
CA LEU A 267 27.16 -11.73 -7.30
C LEU A 267 27.31 -10.64 -6.22
N PHE A 268 26.20 -10.25 -5.58
CA PHE A 268 26.18 -9.19 -4.56
C PHE A 268 26.13 -9.73 -3.13
N ILE A 269 25.88 -11.01 -2.97
CA ILE A 269 25.89 -11.72 -1.70
C ILE A 269 27.32 -12.21 -1.40
#